data_167b0a7e6e5a6f7736b5c6abbd6b6e28
#
_entry.id   167b0a7e6e5a6f7736b5c6abbd6b6e28
#
_cell.length_a   1.000
_cell.length_b   1.000
_cell.length_c   1.000
_cell.angle_alpha   90.00
_cell.angle_beta   90.00
_cell.angle_gamma   90.00
#
_symmetry.space_group_name_H-M   'P 1'
#
loop_
_entity.id
_entity.type
_entity.pdbx_description
1 polymer ?
#
loop_
_entity_poly.entity_id
_entity_poly.type
_entity_poly.pdbx_seq_one_letter_code
_entity_poly.pdbx_strand_id
1 'polypeptide(L)'
;MTTPRFTDDDYQAILALRDGLRRFLAWSEEQAKMAGLTGAQHQLLLAVRGHPGPADPTIGDVAEHLQLRHHSAVGLIDRAAAAGLVARAPDEADRRIVRIRLLPAGERALDALTALHVAELRVLADSFAALRSMAVPPPPA
;
A
#
# COMPACT_ATOMS: atom_id res chain seq x y z
N MET A 1 9.63 29.39 -32.25
CA MET A 1 9.80 28.14 -31.49
C MET A 1 9.37 28.35 -30.05
N THR A 2 8.45 27.55 -29.59
CA THR A 2 8.01 27.62 -28.19
C THR A 2 9.06 26.92 -27.33
N THR A 3 9.55 27.59 -26.29
CA THR A 3 10.45 26.97 -25.31
C THR A 3 9.71 25.80 -24.64
N PRO A 4 10.33 24.62 -24.55
CA PRO A 4 9.70 23.50 -23.84
C PRO A 4 9.33 23.88 -22.41
N ARG A 5 8.14 23.51 -21.96
CA ARG A 5 7.66 23.84 -20.63
C ARG A 5 8.41 23.06 -19.54
N PHE A 6 8.87 21.88 -19.89
CA PHE A 6 9.70 21.02 -19.03
C PHE A 6 10.99 20.64 -19.76
N THR A 7 12.04 20.44 -19.01
CA THR A 7 13.37 20.05 -19.53
C THR A 7 13.47 18.54 -19.65
N ASP A 8 14.49 18.07 -20.38
CA ASP A 8 14.82 16.65 -20.43
C ASP A 8 15.15 16.09 -19.05
N ASP A 9 15.83 16.88 -18.20
CA ASP A 9 16.13 16.50 -16.82
C ASP A 9 14.86 16.28 -15.99
N ASP A 10 13.83 17.10 -16.21
CA ASP A 10 12.54 16.93 -15.56
C ASP A 10 11.89 15.59 -15.96
N TYR A 11 11.90 15.26 -17.23
CA TYR A 11 11.37 13.98 -17.73
C TYR A 11 12.17 12.79 -17.22
N GLN A 12 13.50 12.91 -17.15
CA GLN A 12 14.37 11.88 -16.61
C GLN A 12 14.08 11.62 -15.12
N ALA A 13 13.85 12.68 -14.33
CA ALA A 13 13.50 12.55 -12.91
C ALA A 13 12.15 11.82 -12.72
N ILE A 14 11.14 12.15 -13.53
CA ILE A 14 9.84 11.49 -13.51
C ILE A 14 9.96 10.01 -13.90
N LEU A 15 10.71 9.73 -14.96
CA LEU A 15 10.95 8.35 -15.41
C LEU A 15 11.67 7.53 -14.33
N ALA A 16 12.70 8.09 -13.71
CA ALA A 16 13.44 7.42 -12.63
C ALA A 16 12.55 7.08 -11.44
N LEU A 17 11.62 7.98 -11.07
CA LEU A 17 10.65 7.69 -10.02
C LEU A 17 9.72 6.55 -10.43
N ARG A 18 9.15 6.58 -11.63
CA ARG A 18 8.24 5.54 -12.10
C ARG A 18 8.93 4.18 -12.22
N ASP A 19 10.17 4.16 -12.69
CA ASP A 19 10.98 2.94 -12.74
C ASP A 19 11.25 2.41 -11.34
N GLY A 20 11.56 3.30 -10.40
CA GLY A 20 11.74 2.96 -8.99
C GLY A 20 10.48 2.36 -8.35
N LEU A 21 9.31 2.95 -8.63
CA LEU A 21 8.01 2.43 -8.17
C LEU A 21 7.75 1.02 -8.72
N ARG A 22 7.96 0.80 -10.02
CA ARG A 22 7.76 -0.52 -10.64
C ARG A 22 8.69 -1.58 -10.05
N ARG A 23 9.97 -1.26 -9.90
CA ARG A 23 10.95 -2.17 -9.29
C ARG A 23 10.59 -2.49 -7.84
N PHE A 24 10.20 -1.47 -7.07
CA PHE A 24 9.79 -1.65 -5.68
C PHE A 24 8.56 -2.57 -5.58
N LEU A 25 7.52 -2.34 -6.37
CA LEU A 25 6.30 -3.15 -6.34
C LEU A 25 6.57 -4.61 -6.76
N ALA A 26 7.37 -4.82 -7.78
CA ALA A 26 7.76 -6.17 -8.21
C ALA A 26 8.57 -6.91 -7.15
N TRP A 27 9.54 -6.25 -6.56
CA TRP A 27 10.35 -6.78 -5.47
C TRP A 27 9.49 -7.08 -4.24
N SER A 28 8.61 -6.16 -3.86
CA SER A 28 7.69 -6.31 -2.72
C SER A 28 6.78 -7.54 -2.89
N GLU A 29 6.23 -7.74 -4.08
CA GLU A 29 5.40 -8.91 -4.39
C GLU A 29 6.20 -10.21 -4.27
N GLU A 30 7.44 -10.23 -4.72
CA GLU A 30 8.33 -11.39 -4.59
C GLU A 30 8.64 -11.68 -3.12
N GLN A 31 8.90 -10.66 -2.30
CA GLN A 31 9.12 -10.84 -0.86
C GLN A 31 7.88 -11.43 -0.17
N ALA A 32 6.69 -10.99 -0.53
CA ALA A 32 5.44 -11.55 -0.01
C ALA A 32 5.32 -13.05 -0.35
N LYS A 33 5.60 -13.43 -1.58
CA LYS A 33 5.59 -14.84 -2.01
C LYS A 33 6.57 -15.69 -1.23
N MET A 34 7.78 -15.18 -1.00
CA MET A 34 8.80 -15.89 -0.19
C MET A 34 8.35 -16.07 1.26
N ALA A 35 7.51 -15.19 1.77
CA ALA A 35 6.91 -15.28 3.10
C ALA A 35 5.62 -16.14 3.13
N GLY A 36 5.23 -16.74 2.01
CA GLY A 36 4.03 -17.57 1.90
C GLY A 36 2.73 -16.77 1.73
N LEU A 37 2.83 -15.50 1.32
CA LEU A 37 1.70 -14.60 1.11
C LEU A 37 1.56 -14.22 -0.37
N THR A 38 0.35 -13.81 -0.75
CA THR A 38 0.20 -13.04 -2.00
C THR A 38 0.56 -11.58 -1.74
N GLY A 39 0.90 -10.85 -2.79
CA GLY A 39 1.10 -9.40 -2.70
C GLY A 39 -0.14 -8.68 -2.14
N ALA A 40 -1.33 -9.10 -2.56
CA ALA A 40 -2.60 -8.56 -2.07
C ALA A 40 -2.81 -8.81 -0.56
N GLN A 41 -2.45 -9.99 -0.07
CA GLN A 41 -2.50 -10.29 1.36
C GLN A 41 -1.55 -9.41 2.17
N HIS A 42 -0.33 -9.20 1.70
CA HIS A 42 0.61 -8.27 2.34
C HIS A 42 0.01 -6.85 2.42
N GLN A 43 -0.55 -6.35 1.32
CA GLN A 43 -1.19 -5.04 1.30
C GLN A 43 -2.40 -4.96 2.25
N LEU A 44 -3.19 -6.02 2.35
CA LEU A 44 -4.28 -6.11 3.32
C LEU A 44 -3.77 -5.99 4.76
N LEU A 45 -2.74 -6.73 5.12
CA LEU A 45 -2.17 -6.66 6.47
C LEU A 45 -1.70 -5.25 6.81
N LEU A 46 -1.04 -4.59 5.86
CA LEU A 46 -0.59 -3.21 6.03
C LEU A 46 -1.79 -2.25 6.17
N ALA A 47 -2.83 -2.41 5.36
CA ALA A 47 -4.04 -1.58 5.44
C ALA A 47 -4.75 -1.73 6.80
N VAL A 48 -4.80 -2.93 7.34
CA VAL A 48 -5.40 -3.19 8.65
C VAL A 48 -4.57 -2.56 9.77
N ARG A 49 -3.27 -2.82 9.79
CA ARG A 49 -2.38 -2.34 10.84
C ARG A 49 -2.14 -0.84 10.80
N GLY A 50 -2.06 -0.27 9.61
CA GLY A 50 -1.79 1.15 9.37
C GLY A 50 -3.04 2.03 9.32
N HIS A 51 -4.24 1.46 9.45
CA HIS A 51 -5.48 2.25 9.42
C HIS A 51 -5.47 3.31 10.53
N PRO A 52 -5.72 4.59 10.19
CA PRO A 52 -5.72 5.67 11.18
C PRO A 52 -6.92 5.59 12.12
N GLY A 53 -6.72 6.05 13.35
CA GLY A 53 -7.76 6.09 14.37
C GLY A 53 -7.72 4.90 15.34
N PRO A 54 -8.56 4.94 16.39
CA PRO A 54 -8.52 3.95 17.47
C PRO A 54 -9.24 2.64 17.13
N ALA A 55 -10.14 2.66 16.14
CA ALA A 55 -10.91 1.47 15.74
C ALA A 55 -10.25 0.76 14.57
N ASP A 56 -10.37 -0.56 14.54
CA ASP A 56 -9.96 -1.36 13.40
C ASP A 56 -10.76 -0.99 12.15
N PRO A 57 -10.21 -1.15 10.95
CA PRO A 57 -10.91 -0.80 9.72
C PRO A 57 -12.12 -1.68 9.45
N THR A 58 -13.11 -1.11 8.80
CA THR A 58 -14.23 -1.84 8.20
C THR A 58 -13.81 -2.44 6.85
N ILE A 59 -14.67 -3.27 6.26
CA ILE A 59 -14.46 -3.78 4.90
C ILE A 59 -14.38 -2.62 3.90
N GLY A 60 -15.23 -1.59 4.07
CA GLY A 60 -15.21 -0.39 3.24
C GLY A 60 -13.89 0.39 3.35
N ASP A 61 -13.34 0.52 4.56
CA ASP A 61 -12.04 1.17 4.78
C ASP A 61 -10.92 0.40 4.07
N VAL A 62 -10.92 -0.91 4.15
CA VAL A 62 -9.95 -1.77 3.46
C VAL A 62 -10.06 -1.59 1.94
N ALA A 63 -11.28 -1.62 1.42
CA ALA A 63 -11.53 -1.41 -0.01
C ALA A 63 -11.00 -0.06 -0.50
N GLU A 64 -11.19 0.99 0.29
CA GLU A 64 -10.69 2.34 0.00
C GLU A 64 -9.16 2.39 0.00
N HIS A 65 -8.49 1.86 1.04
CA HIS A 65 -7.03 1.82 1.11
C HIS A 65 -6.42 1.09 -0.10
N LEU A 66 -7.00 -0.03 -0.50
CA LEU A 66 -6.48 -0.87 -1.56
C LEU A 66 -7.05 -0.54 -2.94
N GLN A 67 -7.95 0.44 -3.02
CA GLN A 67 -8.64 0.83 -4.25
C GLN A 67 -9.31 -0.37 -4.94
N LEU A 68 -9.98 -1.17 -4.15
CA LEU A 68 -10.74 -2.34 -4.59
C LEU A 68 -12.24 -2.07 -4.56
N ARG A 69 -12.97 -2.77 -5.41
CA ARG A 69 -14.42 -2.88 -5.27
C ARG A 69 -14.75 -3.67 -4.01
N HIS A 70 -15.92 -3.41 -3.43
CA HIS A 70 -16.32 -4.04 -2.17
C HIS A 70 -16.23 -5.58 -2.22
N HIS A 71 -16.77 -6.19 -3.27
CA HIS A 71 -16.75 -7.66 -3.40
C HIS A 71 -15.32 -8.24 -3.54
N SER A 72 -14.40 -7.49 -4.16
CA SER A 72 -12.99 -7.88 -4.25
C SER A 72 -12.31 -7.83 -2.89
N ALA A 73 -12.61 -6.79 -2.10
CA ALA A 73 -12.12 -6.68 -0.73
C ALA A 73 -12.65 -7.82 0.15
N VAL A 74 -13.93 -8.16 0.04
CA VAL A 74 -14.55 -9.29 0.74
C VAL A 74 -13.82 -10.60 0.40
N GLY A 75 -13.58 -10.88 -0.88
CA GLY A 75 -12.86 -12.08 -1.31
C GLY A 75 -11.43 -12.14 -0.79
N LEU A 76 -10.71 -11.02 -0.80
CA LEU A 76 -9.35 -10.94 -0.25
C LEU A 76 -9.35 -11.21 1.27
N ILE A 77 -10.27 -10.59 2.00
CA ILE A 77 -10.43 -10.79 3.45
C ILE A 77 -10.79 -12.25 3.76
N ASP A 78 -11.68 -12.86 3.00
CA ASP A 78 -12.06 -14.27 3.16
C ASP A 78 -10.83 -15.18 3.01
N ARG A 79 -10.03 -14.99 1.99
CA ARG A 79 -8.82 -15.79 1.78
C ARG A 79 -7.78 -15.56 2.88
N ALA A 80 -7.60 -14.34 3.34
CA ALA A 80 -6.68 -14.02 4.43
C ALA A 80 -7.17 -14.60 5.76
N ALA A 81 -8.47 -14.58 6.02
CA ALA A 81 -9.08 -15.21 7.21
C ALA A 81 -8.92 -16.72 7.17
N ALA A 82 -9.13 -17.35 6.02
CA ALA A 82 -8.90 -18.79 5.84
C ALA A 82 -7.44 -19.18 6.06
N ALA A 83 -6.49 -18.29 5.73
CA ALA A 83 -5.06 -18.47 5.98
C ALA A 83 -4.66 -18.15 7.43
N GLY A 84 -5.57 -17.75 8.30
CA GLY A 84 -5.29 -17.44 9.70
C GLY A 84 -4.55 -16.12 9.94
N LEU A 85 -4.62 -15.19 8.98
CA LEU A 85 -3.90 -13.91 9.04
C LEU A 85 -4.72 -12.78 9.66
N VAL A 86 -6.03 -12.78 9.41
CA VAL A 86 -6.98 -11.77 9.88
C VAL A 86 -8.24 -12.42 10.43
N ALA A 87 -9.02 -11.68 11.20
CA ALA A 87 -10.32 -12.08 11.67
C ALA A 87 -11.33 -10.95 11.50
N ARG A 88 -12.59 -11.31 11.26
CA ARG A 88 -13.70 -10.41 11.35
C ARG A 88 -14.20 -10.33 12.80
N ALA A 89 -14.52 -9.14 13.25
CA ALA A 89 -15.14 -8.93 14.54
C ALA A 89 -16.25 -7.87 14.42
N PRO A 90 -17.41 -8.04 15.08
CA PRO A 90 -18.41 -7.00 15.12
C PRO A 90 -17.89 -5.80 15.91
N ASP A 91 -18.28 -4.59 15.48
CA ASP A 91 -18.02 -3.38 16.25
C ASP A 91 -18.72 -3.45 17.62
N GLU A 92 -18.05 -2.98 18.66
CA GLU A 92 -18.59 -3.06 20.04
C GLU A 92 -19.83 -2.19 20.22
N ALA A 93 -19.86 -1.01 19.58
CA ALA A 93 -20.96 -0.06 19.69
C ALA A 93 -22.12 -0.36 18.73
N ASP A 94 -21.81 -0.86 17.51
CA ASP A 94 -22.81 -1.22 16.50
C ASP A 94 -22.42 -2.55 15.84
N ARG A 95 -23.04 -3.62 16.29
CA ARG A 95 -22.76 -5.00 15.84
C ARG A 95 -23.08 -5.27 14.37
N ARG A 96 -23.77 -4.38 13.68
CA ARG A 96 -23.98 -4.45 12.22
C ARG A 96 -22.73 -4.10 11.43
N ILE A 97 -21.80 -3.39 12.06
CA ILE A 97 -20.50 -3.01 11.46
C ILE A 97 -19.51 -4.14 11.71
N VAL A 98 -18.89 -4.64 10.65
CA VAL A 98 -17.82 -5.64 10.70
C VAL A 98 -16.47 -4.95 10.58
N ARG A 99 -15.59 -5.23 11.54
CA ARG A 99 -14.21 -4.73 11.55
C ARG A 99 -13.24 -5.87 11.28
N ILE A 100 -12.10 -5.51 10.71
CA ILE A 100 -11.04 -6.46 10.36
C ILE A 100 -9.84 -6.19 11.26
N ARG A 101 -9.32 -7.23 11.88
CA ARG A 101 -8.13 -7.16 12.73
C ARG A 101 -7.10 -8.19 12.34
N LEU A 102 -5.83 -7.92 12.64
CA LEU A 102 -4.78 -8.91 12.47
C LEU A 102 -4.87 -9.99 13.55
N LEU A 103 -4.65 -11.23 13.14
CA LEU A 103 -4.33 -12.32 14.05
C LEU A 103 -2.82 -12.34 14.32
N PRO A 104 -2.34 -13.02 15.38
CA PRO A 104 -0.90 -13.07 15.69
C PRO A 104 -0.01 -13.50 14.52
N ALA A 105 -0.47 -14.46 13.71
CA ALA A 105 0.27 -14.86 12.52
C ALA A 105 0.37 -13.76 11.47
N GLY A 106 -0.70 -12.98 11.29
CA GLY A 106 -0.71 -11.81 10.41
C GLY A 106 0.24 -10.71 10.90
N GLU A 107 0.25 -10.43 12.20
CA GLU A 107 1.18 -9.46 12.79
C GLU A 107 2.63 -9.87 12.59
N ARG A 108 2.97 -11.13 12.85
CA ARG A 108 4.34 -11.63 12.64
C ARG A 108 4.78 -11.54 11.19
N ALA A 109 3.90 -11.92 10.26
CA ALA A 109 4.20 -11.85 8.84
C ALA A 109 4.41 -10.41 8.38
N LEU A 110 3.56 -9.49 8.83
CA LEU A 110 3.68 -8.07 8.49
C LEU A 110 4.96 -7.47 9.06
N ASP A 111 5.30 -7.74 10.32
CA ASP A 111 6.51 -7.23 10.96
C ASP A 111 7.77 -7.70 10.22
N ALA A 112 7.84 -8.98 9.86
CA ALA A 112 8.96 -9.53 9.11
C ALA A 112 9.11 -8.88 7.72
N LEU A 113 8.01 -8.69 7.01
CA LEU A 113 8.01 -8.01 5.71
C LEU A 113 8.35 -6.52 5.83
N THR A 114 7.83 -5.85 6.84
CA THR A 114 8.14 -4.43 7.10
C THR A 114 9.62 -4.22 7.34
N ALA A 115 10.25 -5.09 8.12
CA ALA A 115 11.69 -5.02 8.38
C ALA A 115 12.52 -5.09 7.08
N LEU A 116 12.11 -5.92 6.11
CA LEU A 116 12.74 -5.99 4.79
C LEU A 116 12.47 -4.75 3.94
N HIS A 117 11.28 -4.17 4.04
CA HIS A 117 10.83 -3.08 3.19
C HIS A 117 11.38 -1.71 3.57
N VAL A 118 11.72 -1.47 4.85
CA VAL A 118 12.11 -0.12 5.32
C VAL A 118 13.27 0.46 4.53
N ALA A 119 14.32 -0.31 4.25
CA ALA A 119 15.48 0.16 3.49
C ALA A 119 15.09 0.53 2.04
N GLU A 120 14.30 -0.32 1.39
CA GLU A 120 13.83 -0.09 0.02
C GLU A 120 12.88 1.11 -0.06
N LEU A 121 12.02 1.30 0.93
CA LEU A 121 11.15 2.46 1.01
C LEU A 121 11.93 3.77 1.17
N ARG A 122 13.04 3.75 1.91
CA ARG A 122 13.93 4.92 2.03
C ARG A 122 14.57 5.28 0.69
N VAL A 123 15.03 4.28 -0.06
CA VAL A 123 15.56 4.50 -1.42
C VAL A 123 14.50 5.11 -2.32
N LEU A 124 13.28 4.60 -2.27
CA LEU A 124 12.16 5.15 -3.05
C LEU A 124 11.83 6.59 -2.61
N ALA A 125 11.86 6.88 -1.32
CA ALA A 125 11.59 8.22 -0.78
C ALA A 125 12.58 9.27 -1.32
N ASP A 126 13.85 8.91 -1.55
CA ASP A 126 14.86 9.79 -2.13
C ASP A 126 14.47 10.22 -3.55
N SER A 127 13.84 9.34 -4.32
CA SER A 127 13.32 9.67 -5.66
C SER A 127 12.18 10.69 -5.61
N PHE A 128 11.34 10.64 -4.58
CA PHE A 128 10.30 11.66 -4.35
C PHE A 128 10.91 13.01 -3.96
N ALA A 129 11.98 13.01 -3.17
CA ALA A 129 12.66 14.24 -2.77
C ALA A 129 13.21 15.01 -3.99
N ALA A 130 13.71 14.31 -4.99
CA ALA A 130 14.17 14.92 -6.24
C ALA A 130 13.05 15.66 -6.99
N LEU A 131 11.82 15.15 -6.94
CA LEU A 131 10.66 15.81 -7.57
C LEU A 131 10.22 17.09 -6.85
N ARG A 132 10.46 17.21 -5.56
CA ARG A 132 10.05 18.40 -4.79
C ARG A 132 10.72 19.68 -5.25
N SER A 133 11.90 19.60 -5.84
CA SER A 133 12.64 20.75 -6.37
C SER A 133 12.19 21.17 -7.77
N MET A 134 11.34 20.40 -8.42
CA MET A 134 10.83 20.75 -9.74
C MET A 134 9.82 21.90 -9.64
N ALA A 135 10.01 22.90 -10.50
CA ALA A 135 9.03 23.98 -10.63
C ALA A 135 7.76 23.48 -11.29
N VAL A 136 6.60 23.77 -10.69
CA VAL A 136 5.29 23.53 -11.32
C VAL A 136 4.88 24.79 -12.06
N PRO A 137 4.97 24.82 -13.39
CA PRO A 137 4.54 26.00 -14.14
C PRO A 137 3.01 26.13 -14.06
N PRO A 138 2.47 27.36 -14.19
CA PRO A 138 1.04 27.60 -14.19
C PRO A 138 0.34 26.82 -15.32
N PRO A 139 -0.94 26.44 -15.17
CA PRO A 139 -1.68 25.77 -16.22
C PRO A 139 -1.71 26.64 -17.49
N PRO A 140 -1.79 26.03 -18.67
CA PRO A 140 -1.94 26.77 -19.91
C PRO A 140 -3.24 27.60 -19.87
N ALA A 141 -3.18 28.78 -20.41
CA ALA A 141 -4.34 29.64 -20.56
C ALA A 141 -5.37 29.03 -21.52
#